data_d9ed5ef785dd7c097209961272d80c73
#
_entry.id   d9ed5ef785dd7c097209961272d80c73
#
_cell.length_a   1.000
_cell.length_b   1.000
_cell.length_c   1.000
_cell.angle_alpha   90.00
_cell.angle_beta   90.00
_cell.angle_gamma   90.00
#
_symmetry.space_group_name_H-M   'P 1'
#
loop_
_entity.id
_entity.type
_entity.pdbx_description
1 polymer ?
#
loop_
_entity_poly.entity_id
_entity_poly.type
_entity_poly.pdbx_seq_one_letter_code
_entity_poly.pdbx_strand_id
1 'polypeptide(L)'
;DTLEYLRPRTVGVETAALWAMAQVDFVGLLRELGFTGPQRSAALGSIIGRMAAPGSELSTHAWLGERSGLGELLGVDFEALSLSALYRVSDRLLASKAALETALFERVQDLFGFSATVTLYDLTNTYFEGAMADNAQAQRGHSKEKRSDCPLVTLGLVLDGSGFVRRSEVFAGNASEGPTLAGMLNGLNAPQGALVVMDRGIATEANLTWLREQGYRYLVVSRERSRQFDPEQATSLNTASGERLHLQKTLSEDGTEARLYCYSERRADKET
;
A
#
# COMPACT_ATOMS: atom_id res chain seq x y z
N ASP A 1 -3.29 31.69 -42.18
CA ASP A 1 -2.90 30.31 -41.78
C ASP A 1 -3.55 30.00 -40.45
N THR A 2 -4.62 29.23 -40.49
CA THR A 2 -5.32 28.73 -39.28
C THR A 2 -4.61 27.42 -38.89
N LEU A 3 -3.98 27.42 -37.72
CA LEU A 3 -3.47 26.18 -37.10
C LEU A 3 -4.68 25.36 -36.65
N GLU A 4 -4.81 24.16 -37.17
CA GLU A 4 -5.80 23.17 -36.75
C GLU A 4 -5.12 22.18 -35.79
N TYR A 5 -5.66 22.03 -34.57
CA TYR A 5 -5.17 21.04 -33.62
C TYR A 5 -5.76 19.68 -33.96
N LEU A 6 -4.94 18.80 -34.52
CA LEU A 6 -5.31 17.42 -34.78
C LEU A 6 -4.81 16.53 -33.63
N ARG A 7 -5.75 15.92 -32.88
CA ARG A 7 -5.48 14.93 -31.86
C ARG A 7 -4.56 15.43 -30.71
N PRO A 8 -4.98 16.42 -29.90
CA PRO A 8 -4.20 16.87 -28.75
C PRO A 8 -3.99 15.73 -27.76
N ARG A 9 -2.74 15.55 -27.28
CA ARG A 9 -2.34 14.50 -26.34
C ARG A 9 -1.76 15.11 -25.08
N THR A 10 -1.96 14.42 -23.95
CA THR A 10 -1.30 14.76 -22.69
C THR A 10 0.08 14.11 -22.63
N VAL A 11 1.04 14.78 -21.98
CA VAL A 11 2.41 14.29 -21.79
C VAL A 11 2.96 14.55 -20.38
N GLY A 12 2.26 15.33 -19.58
CA GLY A 12 2.77 15.79 -18.28
C GLY A 12 2.93 14.66 -17.27
N VAL A 13 1.87 13.92 -17.01
CA VAL A 13 1.89 12.78 -16.06
C VAL A 13 2.76 11.66 -16.61
N GLU A 14 2.71 11.41 -17.91
CA GLU A 14 3.50 10.38 -18.59
C GLU A 14 5.00 10.65 -18.42
N THR A 15 5.44 11.89 -18.66
CA THR A 15 6.84 12.30 -18.49
C THR A 15 7.29 12.18 -17.03
N ALA A 16 6.47 12.65 -16.08
CA ALA A 16 6.78 12.55 -14.66
C ALA A 16 6.88 11.08 -14.20
N ALA A 17 5.96 10.23 -14.66
CA ALA A 17 5.97 8.81 -14.34
C ALA A 17 7.19 8.09 -14.92
N LEU A 18 7.53 8.36 -16.18
CA LEU A 18 8.74 7.79 -16.82
C LEU A 18 10.01 8.26 -16.12
N TRP A 19 10.08 9.54 -15.71
CA TRP A 19 11.21 10.05 -14.95
C TRP A 19 11.35 9.34 -13.60
N ALA A 20 10.25 9.19 -12.83
CA ALA A 20 10.26 8.48 -11.57
C ALA A 20 10.65 6.99 -11.72
N MET A 21 10.13 6.32 -12.74
CA MET A 21 10.48 4.93 -13.06
C MET A 21 11.96 4.77 -13.45
N ALA A 22 12.54 5.79 -14.10
CA ALA A 22 13.97 5.80 -14.43
C ALA A 22 14.86 5.88 -13.18
N GLN A 23 14.44 6.59 -12.12
CA GLN A 23 15.21 6.68 -10.87
C GLN A 23 15.42 5.31 -10.20
N VAL A 24 14.46 4.41 -10.36
CA VAL A 24 14.52 3.04 -9.84
C VAL A 24 14.83 2.00 -10.92
N ASP A 25 15.28 2.45 -12.11
CA ASP A 25 15.55 1.60 -13.28
C ASP A 25 14.46 0.52 -13.50
N PHE A 26 13.20 0.93 -13.48
CA PHE A 26 12.07 0.01 -13.58
C PHE A 26 12.08 -0.79 -14.89
N VAL A 27 12.49 -0.16 -16.00
CA VAL A 27 12.58 -0.83 -17.31
C VAL A 27 13.68 -1.89 -17.32
N GLY A 28 14.82 -1.62 -16.65
CA GLY A 28 15.89 -2.60 -16.44
C GLY A 28 15.39 -3.80 -15.65
N LEU A 29 14.67 -3.55 -14.55
CA LEU A 29 14.07 -4.60 -13.72
C LEU A 29 13.10 -5.48 -14.52
N LEU A 30 12.22 -4.89 -15.32
CA LEU A 30 11.34 -5.68 -16.21
C LEU A 30 12.13 -6.54 -17.20
N ARG A 31 13.26 -6.04 -17.70
CA ARG A 31 14.15 -6.80 -18.60
C ARG A 31 14.79 -7.97 -17.88
N GLU A 32 15.31 -7.76 -16.67
CA GLU A 32 15.88 -8.81 -15.81
C GLU A 32 14.86 -9.91 -15.51
N LEU A 33 13.60 -9.55 -15.33
CA LEU A 33 12.48 -10.48 -15.13
C LEU A 33 11.97 -11.11 -16.45
N GLY A 34 12.67 -10.90 -17.57
CA GLY A 34 12.41 -11.53 -18.85
C GLY A 34 11.22 -10.97 -19.62
N PHE A 35 10.78 -9.73 -19.34
CA PHE A 35 9.76 -9.06 -20.16
C PHE A 35 10.33 -8.67 -21.52
N THR A 36 9.67 -9.09 -22.60
CA THR A 36 10.02 -8.69 -23.97
C THR A 36 9.78 -7.20 -24.21
N GLY A 37 10.31 -6.64 -25.31
CA GLY A 37 10.07 -5.23 -25.67
C GLY A 37 8.58 -4.84 -25.65
N PRO A 38 7.72 -5.54 -26.41
CA PRO A 38 6.28 -5.28 -26.39
C PRO A 38 5.63 -5.44 -25.02
N GLN A 39 6.07 -6.41 -24.22
CA GLN A 39 5.56 -6.58 -22.86
C GLN A 39 5.97 -5.43 -21.93
N ARG A 40 7.19 -4.90 -22.04
CA ARG A 40 7.61 -3.72 -21.29
C ARG A 40 6.79 -2.49 -21.65
N SER A 41 6.58 -2.26 -22.94
CA SER A 41 5.72 -1.16 -23.41
C SER A 41 4.29 -1.29 -22.90
N ALA A 42 3.70 -2.48 -22.96
CA ALA A 42 2.37 -2.75 -22.41
C ALA A 42 2.32 -2.56 -20.88
N ALA A 43 3.37 -2.98 -20.14
CA ALA A 43 3.47 -2.78 -18.70
C ALA A 43 3.52 -1.30 -18.33
N LEU A 44 4.38 -0.53 -19.01
CA LEU A 44 4.46 0.92 -18.80
C LEU A 44 3.13 1.59 -19.14
N GLY A 45 2.51 1.24 -20.26
CA GLY A 45 1.20 1.76 -20.66
C GLY A 45 0.11 1.45 -19.64
N SER A 46 0.06 0.21 -19.13
CA SER A 46 -0.91 -0.19 -18.11
C SER A 46 -0.71 0.56 -16.79
N ILE A 47 0.52 0.63 -16.29
CA ILE A 47 0.83 1.27 -15.00
C ILE A 47 0.61 2.79 -15.08
N ILE A 48 1.17 3.45 -16.10
CA ILE A 48 1.04 4.91 -16.27
C ILE A 48 -0.41 5.29 -16.56
N GLY A 49 -1.13 4.47 -17.33
CA GLY A 49 -2.55 4.66 -17.57
C GLY A 49 -3.38 4.62 -16.28
N ARG A 50 -3.09 3.70 -15.36
CA ARG A 50 -3.73 3.63 -14.05
C ARG A 50 -3.42 4.85 -13.17
N MET A 51 -2.23 5.43 -13.29
CA MET A 51 -1.83 6.64 -12.56
C MET A 51 -2.47 7.91 -13.13
N ALA A 52 -2.52 8.03 -14.47
CA ALA A 52 -2.96 9.24 -15.17
C ALA A 52 -4.48 9.29 -15.38
N ALA A 53 -5.10 8.16 -15.71
CA ALA A 53 -6.52 8.03 -16.04
C ALA A 53 -7.05 6.68 -15.52
N PRO A 54 -7.27 6.56 -14.18
CA PRO A 54 -7.72 5.30 -13.57
C PRO A 54 -8.99 4.76 -14.24
N GLY A 55 -8.95 3.50 -14.66
CA GLY A 55 -10.05 2.85 -15.36
C GLY A 55 -9.79 1.36 -15.63
N SER A 56 -10.65 0.73 -16.40
CA SER A 56 -10.47 -0.66 -16.86
C SER A 56 -9.35 -0.76 -17.91
N GLU A 57 -8.89 -1.98 -18.20
CA GLU A 57 -7.94 -2.22 -19.30
C GLU A 57 -8.47 -1.70 -20.65
N LEU A 58 -9.77 -1.83 -20.90
CA LEU A 58 -10.42 -1.28 -22.08
C LEU A 58 -10.30 0.26 -22.13
N SER A 59 -10.58 0.92 -21.01
CA SER A 59 -10.44 2.38 -20.89
C SER A 59 -8.98 2.82 -21.03
N THR A 60 -8.05 2.09 -20.44
CA THR A 60 -6.60 2.35 -20.56
C THR A 60 -6.13 2.17 -21.99
N HIS A 61 -6.61 1.14 -22.70
CA HIS A 61 -6.29 0.91 -24.10
C HIS A 61 -6.73 2.09 -24.99
N ALA A 62 -7.99 2.55 -24.84
CA ALA A 62 -8.50 3.71 -25.55
C ALA A 62 -7.70 4.99 -25.22
N TRP A 63 -7.39 5.21 -23.93
CA TRP A 63 -6.60 6.35 -23.48
C TRP A 63 -5.20 6.37 -24.10
N LEU A 64 -4.51 5.23 -24.15
CA LEU A 64 -3.18 5.09 -24.76
C LEU A 64 -3.18 5.43 -26.24
N GLY A 65 -4.19 4.99 -27.00
CA GLY A 65 -4.30 5.24 -28.44
C GLY A 65 -4.75 6.66 -28.78
N GLU A 66 -5.63 7.27 -27.95
CA GLU A 66 -6.34 8.48 -28.33
C GLU A 66 -5.87 9.75 -27.61
N ARG A 67 -5.44 9.64 -26.35
CA ARG A 67 -5.26 10.79 -25.45
C ARG A 67 -3.85 10.95 -24.88
N SER A 68 -3.10 9.86 -24.74
CA SER A 68 -1.77 9.88 -24.14
C SER A 68 -0.68 10.10 -25.18
N GLY A 69 0.29 10.94 -24.87
CA GLY A 69 1.53 11.09 -25.62
C GLY A 69 2.61 10.09 -25.22
N LEU A 70 2.27 9.04 -24.47
CA LEU A 70 3.22 8.03 -24.01
C LEU A 70 3.87 7.28 -25.19
N GLY A 71 3.12 7.07 -26.27
CA GLY A 71 3.63 6.44 -27.49
C GLY A 71 4.80 7.20 -28.10
N GLU A 72 4.64 8.51 -28.22
CA GLU A 72 5.67 9.42 -28.75
C GLU A 72 6.91 9.46 -27.82
N LEU A 73 6.70 9.47 -26.50
CA LEU A 73 7.78 9.47 -25.51
C LEU A 73 8.61 8.17 -25.53
N LEU A 74 7.96 7.04 -25.80
CA LEU A 74 8.61 5.71 -25.81
C LEU A 74 9.03 5.24 -27.20
N GLY A 75 8.62 5.93 -28.27
CA GLY A 75 8.78 5.47 -29.66
C GLY A 75 7.96 4.19 -29.94
N VAL A 76 6.75 4.08 -29.38
CA VAL A 76 5.87 2.90 -29.45
C VAL A 76 4.52 3.28 -30.03
N ASP A 77 4.04 2.48 -30.98
CA ASP A 77 2.68 2.62 -31.49
C ASP A 77 1.68 1.87 -30.58
N PHE A 78 0.99 2.60 -29.72
CA PHE A 78 -0.05 2.05 -28.86
C PHE A 78 -1.40 1.82 -29.57
N GLU A 79 -1.61 2.39 -30.77
CA GLU A 79 -2.79 2.07 -31.57
C GLU A 79 -2.72 0.66 -32.13
N ALA A 80 -1.50 0.17 -32.42
CA ALA A 80 -1.25 -1.20 -32.85
C ALA A 80 -1.26 -2.21 -31.67
N LEU A 81 -1.22 -1.76 -30.43
CA LEU A 81 -1.25 -2.63 -29.26
C LEU A 81 -2.64 -3.24 -29.10
N SER A 82 -2.74 -4.57 -29.05
CA SER A 82 -4.04 -5.21 -28.80
C SER A 82 -4.49 -5.08 -27.33
N LEU A 83 -5.80 -4.94 -27.10
CA LEU A 83 -6.37 -4.94 -25.76
C LEU A 83 -5.93 -6.19 -24.95
N SER A 84 -5.88 -7.36 -25.61
CA SER A 84 -5.44 -8.60 -24.97
C SER A 84 -3.97 -8.57 -24.50
N ALA A 85 -3.14 -7.69 -25.04
CA ALA A 85 -1.77 -7.51 -24.56
C ALA A 85 -1.73 -6.82 -23.18
N LEU A 86 -2.66 -5.90 -22.89
CA LEU A 86 -2.80 -5.29 -21.55
C LEU A 86 -3.25 -6.33 -20.53
N TYR A 87 -4.23 -7.18 -20.85
CA TYR A 87 -4.64 -8.26 -19.94
C TYR A 87 -3.48 -9.23 -19.66
N ARG A 88 -2.81 -9.73 -20.69
CA ARG A 88 -1.67 -10.65 -20.53
C ARG A 88 -0.49 -10.05 -19.78
N VAL A 89 -0.23 -8.75 -19.91
CA VAL A 89 0.86 -8.11 -19.16
C VAL A 89 0.48 -7.93 -17.70
N SER A 90 -0.79 -7.70 -17.37
CA SER A 90 -1.28 -7.65 -16.00
C SER A 90 -1.07 -9.00 -15.29
N ASP A 91 -1.40 -10.11 -15.95
CA ASP A 91 -1.14 -11.47 -15.44
C ASP A 91 0.37 -11.71 -15.22
N ARG A 92 1.21 -11.26 -16.17
CA ARG A 92 2.65 -11.42 -16.05
C ARG A 92 3.25 -10.56 -14.93
N LEU A 93 2.77 -9.32 -14.74
CA LEU A 93 3.15 -8.47 -13.63
C LEU A 93 2.77 -9.12 -12.29
N LEU A 94 1.56 -9.69 -12.21
CA LEU A 94 1.10 -10.43 -11.04
C LEU A 94 1.98 -11.66 -10.76
N ALA A 95 2.34 -12.43 -11.77
CA ALA A 95 3.24 -13.57 -11.62
C ALA A 95 4.65 -13.17 -11.16
N SER A 96 5.10 -11.95 -11.48
CA SER A 96 6.40 -11.42 -11.10
C SER A 96 6.34 -10.56 -9.83
N LYS A 97 5.18 -10.41 -9.18
CA LYS A 97 4.89 -9.44 -8.12
C LYS A 97 5.91 -9.47 -6.97
N ALA A 98 6.20 -10.65 -6.43
CA ALA A 98 7.11 -10.77 -5.29
C ALA A 98 8.53 -10.28 -5.63
N ALA A 99 9.05 -10.63 -6.81
CA ALA A 99 10.35 -10.17 -7.27
C ALA A 99 10.35 -8.65 -7.55
N LEU A 100 9.27 -8.13 -8.15
CA LEU A 100 9.11 -6.70 -8.39
C LEU A 100 9.08 -5.89 -7.08
N GLU A 101 8.28 -6.30 -6.11
CA GLU A 101 8.17 -5.62 -4.82
C GLU A 101 9.51 -5.61 -4.07
N THR A 102 10.21 -6.75 -4.02
CA THR A 102 11.53 -6.84 -3.37
C THR A 102 12.53 -5.91 -4.03
N ALA A 103 12.71 -6.02 -5.34
CA ALA A 103 13.70 -5.23 -6.08
C ALA A 103 13.38 -3.72 -6.06
N LEU A 104 12.10 -3.34 -6.17
CA LEU A 104 11.70 -1.93 -6.08
C LEU A 104 11.95 -1.36 -4.69
N PHE A 105 11.65 -2.14 -3.63
CA PHE A 105 11.93 -1.69 -2.27
C PHE A 105 13.42 -1.49 -2.03
N GLU A 106 14.29 -2.43 -2.46
CA GLU A 106 15.74 -2.32 -2.35
C GLU A 106 16.25 -1.07 -3.08
N ARG A 107 15.82 -0.82 -4.32
CA ARG A 107 16.22 0.35 -5.10
C ARG A 107 15.75 1.67 -4.48
N VAL A 108 14.54 1.72 -3.95
CA VAL A 108 14.01 2.89 -3.23
C VAL A 108 14.80 3.12 -1.93
N GLN A 109 15.11 2.05 -1.20
CA GLN A 109 15.91 2.12 0.02
C GLN A 109 17.32 2.68 -0.26
N ASP A 110 17.97 2.22 -1.32
CA ASP A 110 19.29 2.72 -1.76
C ASP A 110 19.20 4.19 -2.19
N LEU A 111 18.16 4.56 -2.94
CA LEU A 111 17.98 5.92 -3.46
C LEU A 111 17.78 6.95 -2.32
N PHE A 112 17.05 6.61 -1.28
CA PHE A 112 16.68 7.52 -0.19
C PHE A 112 17.41 7.25 1.13
N GLY A 113 18.19 6.17 1.24
CA GLY A 113 18.92 5.80 2.46
C GLY A 113 18.00 5.44 3.64
N PHE A 114 16.83 4.89 3.40
CA PHE A 114 15.85 4.55 4.44
C PHE A 114 16.30 3.38 5.30
N SER A 115 15.97 3.47 6.59
CA SER A 115 16.15 2.37 7.53
C SER A 115 14.95 1.43 7.53
N ALA A 116 15.20 0.14 7.38
CA ALA A 116 14.15 -0.90 7.43
C ALA A 116 13.64 -1.20 8.87
N THR A 117 13.85 -0.27 9.81
CA THR A 117 13.57 -0.49 11.24
C THR A 117 12.12 -0.30 11.67
N VAL A 118 11.30 0.35 10.84
CA VAL A 118 9.88 0.58 11.10
C VAL A 118 9.06 -0.06 10.00
N THR A 119 8.04 -0.79 10.39
CA THR A 119 7.10 -1.44 9.48
C THR A 119 5.69 -1.03 9.88
N LEU A 120 4.95 -0.44 8.96
CA LEU A 120 3.52 -0.14 9.11
C LEU A 120 2.73 -1.24 8.41
N TYR A 121 1.73 -1.79 9.07
CA TYR A 121 0.84 -2.77 8.50
C TYR A 121 -0.61 -2.31 8.61
N ASP A 122 -1.30 -2.24 7.47
CA ASP A 122 -2.71 -1.85 7.38
C ASP A 122 -3.44 -2.69 6.34
N LEU A 123 -4.75 -2.80 6.53
CA LEU A 123 -5.68 -3.47 5.64
C LEU A 123 -6.70 -2.46 5.11
N THR A 124 -6.94 -2.52 3.81
CA THR A 124 -7.99 -1.74 3.16
C THR A 124 -8.85 -2.63 2.28
N ASN A 125 -10.08 -2.20 2.01
CA ASN A 125 -11.00 -2.96 1.17
C ASN A 125 -11.23 -2.23 -0.16
N THR A 126 -11.47 -3.01 -1.21
CA THR A 126 -12.08 -2.52 -2.44
C THR A 126 -13.24 -3.44 -2.81
N TYR A 127 -14.34 -2.88 -3.32
CA TYR A 127 -15.53 -3.64 -3.67
C TYR A 127 -15.76 -3.66 -5.18
N PHE A 128 -16.50 -4.64 -5.64
CA PHE A 128 -16.89 -4.81 -7.04
C PHE A 128 -18.37 -4.50 -7.20
N GLU A 129 -18.72 -3.65 -8.16
CA GLU A 129 -20.12 -3.36 -8.50
C GLU A 129 -20.79 -4.46 -9.36
N GLY A 130 -20.16 -5.62 -9.46
CA GLY A 130 -20.66 -6.80 -10.18
C GLY A 130 -20.67 -8.02 -9.30
N ALA A 131 -21.28 -9.10 -9.77
CA ALA A 131 -21.42 -10.35 -9.02
C ALA A 131 -20.08 -11.06 -8.75
N MET A 132 -19.08 -10.89 -9.61
CA MET A 132 -17.75 -11.51 -9.53
C MET A 132 -17.77 -13.01 -9.19
N ALA A 133 -18.76 -13.74 -9.73
CA ALA A 133 -19.05 -15.14 -9.36
C ALA A 133 -17.85 -16.08 -9.61
N ASP A 134 -17.04 -15.78 -10.61
CA ASP A 134 -15.88 -16.61 -11.00
C ASP A 134 -14.60 -16.25 -10.23
N ASN A 135 -14.65 -15.27 -9.31
CA ASN A 135 -13.49 -14.85 -8.50
C ASN A 135 -13.65 -15.33 -7.05
N ALA A 136 -12.92 -16.39 -6.69
CA ALA A 136 -12.97 -16.96 -5.35
C ALA A 136 -12.55 -16.01 -4.22
N GLN A 137 -11.76 -14.96 -4.52
CA GLN A 137 -11.35 -13.94 -3.54
C GLN A 137 -12.41 -12.86 -3.35
N ALA A 138 -13.30 -12.65 -4.34
CA ALA A 138 -14.39 -11.67 -4.26
C ALA A 138 -15.50 -12.20 -3.35
N GLN A 139 -15.41 -11.91 -2.06
CA GLN A 139 -16.33 -12.39 -1.03
C GLN A 139 -17.02 -11.22 -0.33
N ARG A 140 -18.26 -11.44 0.12
CA ARG A 140 -18.96 -10.47 0.96
C ARG A 140 -18.36 -10.49 2.36
N GLY A 141 -17.96 -9.32 2.86
CA GLY A 141 -17.31 -9.16 4.15
C GLY A 141 -17.63 -7.81 4.77
N HIS A 142 -16.84 -7.42 5.77
CA HIS A 142 -16.97 -6.13 6.43
C HIS A 142 -16.32 -5.04 5.58
N SER A 143 -17.13 -4.17 4.98
CA SER A 143 -16.65 -3.01 4.22
C SER A 143 -16.57 -1.78 5.09
N LYS A 144 -15.45 -1.05 5.02
CA LYS A 144 -15.30 0.27 5.68
C LYS A 144 -16.32 1.27 5.13
N GLU A 145 -16.73 1.14 3.87
CA GLU A 145 -17.76 1.95 3.19
C GLU A 145 -19.20 1.47 3.46
N LYS A 146 -19.36 0.43 4.30
CA LYS A 146 -20.67 -0.17 4.65
C LYS A 146 -21.45 -0.74 3.44
N ARG A 147 -20.75 -1.12 2.38
CA ARG A 147 -21.30 -1.76 1.18
C ARG A 147 -21.42 -3.27 1.41
N SER A 148 -22.53 -3.70 2.05
CA SER A 148 -22.84 -5.13 2.26
C SER A 148 -23.45 -5.82 1.04
N ASP A 149 -23.86 -5.05 0.06
CA ASP A 149 -24.49 -5.47 -1.18
C ASP A 149 -23.48 -5.98 -2.22
N CYS A 150 -22.22 -5.57 -2.12
CA CYS A 150 -21.16 -5.89 -3.08
C CYS A 150 -20.14 -6.89 -2.53
N PRO A 151 -19.61 -7.80 -3.36
CA PRO A 151 -18.43 -8.57 -3.01
C PRO A 151 -17.20 -7.65 -2.98
N LEU A 152 -16.25 -7.96 -2.12
CA LEU A 152 -15.03 -7.17 -1.95
C LEU A 152 -13.79 -8.06 -1.89
N VAL A 153 -12.63 -7.46 -2.02
CA VAL A 153 -11.33 -8.03 -1.67
C VAL A 153 -10.65 -7.14 -0.65
N THR A 154 -9.78 -7.72 0.15
CA THR A 154 -9.00 -6.98 1.14
C THR A 154 -7.55 -6.90 0.69
N LEU A 155 -7.02 -5.68 0.59
CA LEU A 155 -5.62 -5.40 0.28
C LEU A 155 -4.86 -5.19 1.59
N GLY A 156 -3.86 -6.02 1.85
CA GLY A 156 -2.89 -5.84 2.90
C GLY A 156 -1.65 -5.13 2.36
N LEU A 157 -1.18 -4.11 3.08
CA LEU A 157 0.03 -3.36 2.75
C LEU A 157 1.01 -3.38 3.92
N VAL A 158 2.25 -3.68 3.62
CA VAL A 158 3.39 -3.46 4.51
C VAL A 158 4.18 -2.29 3.98
N LEU A 159 4.30 -1.25 4.77
CA LEU A 159 5.00 -0.02 4.44
C LEU A 159 6.23 0.14 5.34
N ASP A 160 7.24 0.84 4.87
CA ASP A 160 8.32 1.33 5.73
C ASP A 160 7.90 2.59 6.51
N GLY A 161 8.78 3.09 7.38
CA GLY A 161 8.51 4.28 8.19
C GLY A 161 8.32 5.58 7.40
N SER A 162 8.64 5.58 6.11
CA SER A 162 8.46 6.72 5.18
C SER A 162 7.22 6.56 4.30
N GLY A 163 6.51 5.42 4.42
CA GLY A 163 5.29 5.14 3.67
C GLY A 163 5.51 4.44 2.33
N PHE A 164 6.73 3.97 2.02
CA PHE A 164 6.98 3.18 0.82
C PHE A 164 6.55 1.73 1.01
N VAL A 165 5.92 1.18 -0.04
CA VAL A 165 5.42 -0.20 -0.03
C VAL A 165 6.60 -1.18 -0.06
N ARG A 166 6.66 -2.07 0.93
CA ARG A 166 7.59 -3.20 0.99
C ARG A 166 6.96 -4.49 0.45
N ARG A 167 5.68 -4.66 0.72
CA ARG A 167 4.91 -5.82 0.30
C ARG A 167 3.42 -5.50 0.24
N SER A 168 2.74 -6.12 -0.69
CA SER A 168 1.28 -6.11 -0.76
C SER A 168 0.73 -7.54 -0.88
N GLU A 169 -0.52 -7.76 -0.48
CA GLU A 169 -1.22 -9.03 -0.68
C GLU A 169 -2.72 -8.77 -0.81
N VAL A 170 -3.37 -9.56 -1.66
CA VAL A 170 -4.81 -9.50 -1.83
C VAL A 170 -5.43 -10.72 -1.15
N PHE A 171 -6.26 -10.48 -0.16
CA PHE A 171 -7.00 -11.49 0.59
C PHE A 171 -8.46 -11.55 0.14
N ALA A 172 -9.11 -12.67 0.42
CA ALA A 172 -10.55 -12.76 0.24
C ALA A 172 -11.28 -11.68 1.07
N GLY A 173 -12.38 -11.15 0.54
CA GLY A 173 -13.13 -10.06 1.17
C GLY A 173 -13.68 -10.37 2.55
N ASN A 174 -13.84 -11.63 2.90
CA ASN A 174 -14.25 -12.10 4.22
C ASN A 174 -13.08 -12.52 5.12
N ALA A 175 -11.83 -12.27 4.70
CA ALA A 175 -10.68 -12.59 5.53
C ALA A 175 -10.68 -11.77 6.83
N SER A 176 -10.41 -12.44 7.95
CA SER A 176 -10.22 -11.75 9.22
C SER A 176 -8.81 -11.15 9.29
N GLU A 177 -8.68 -9.97 9.90
CA GLU A 177 -7.43 -9.20 9.93
C GLU A 177 -6.31 -9.91 10.71
N GLY A 178 -6.64 -10.49 11.85
CA GLY A 178 -5.63 -11.07 12.75
C GLY A 178 -4.70 -12.11 12.09
N PRO A 179 -5.20 -13.15 11.42
CA PRO A 179 -4.35 -14.21 10.84
C PRO A 179 -3.44 -13.78 9.70
N THR A 180 -3.65 -12.59 9.11
CA THR A 180 -2.88 -12.13 7.94
C THR A 180 -1.48 -11.64 8.28
N LEU A 181 -1.23 -11.17 9.53
CA LEU A 181 0.01 -10.51 9.93
C LEU A 181 1.26 -11.36 9.70
N ALA A 182 1.27 -12.60 10.20
CA ALA A 182 2.44 -13.46 10.10
C ALA A 182 2.82 -13.74 8.63
N GLY A 183 1.82 -14.00 7.77
CA GLY A 183 2.05 -14.20 6.34
C GLY A 183 2.64 -12.96 5.64
N MET A 184 2.23 -11.78 6.06
CA MET A 184 2.71 -10.52 5.49
C MET A 184 4.13 -10.16 5.95
N LEU A 185 4.49 -10.46 7.20
CA LEU A 185 5.81 -10.12 7.75
C LEU A 185 6.87 -11.19 7.49
N ASN A 186 6.47 -12.44 7.26
CA ASN A 186 7.40 -13.52 6.92
C ASN A 186 8.16 -13.20 5.62
N GLY A 187 9.49 -13.30 5.68
CA GLY A 187 10.36 -13.08 4.52
C GLY A 187 10.63 -11.61 4.17
N LEU A 188 10.24 -10.65 5.01
CA LEU A 188 10.62 -9.25 4.82
C LEU A 188 12.08 -8.95 5.16
N ASN A 189 12.81 -9.90 5.72
CA ASN A 189 14.20 -9.73 6.17
C ASN A 189 14.40 -8.46 7.04
N ALA A 190 13.38 -8.11 7.84
CA ALA A 190 13.49 -6.98 8.75
C ALA A 190 14.54 -7.26 9.83
N PRO A 191 15.35 -6.25 10.23
CA PRO A 191 16.35 -6.44 11.26
C PRO A 191 15.71 -6.83 12.60
N GLN A 192 16.45 -7.56 13.42
CA GLN A 192 15.99 -7.91 14.77
C GLN A 192 15.69 -6.64 15.57
N GLY A 193 14.58 -6.63 16.30
CA GLY A 193 14.11 -5.46 17.02
C GLY A 193 13.42 -4.41 16.14
N ALA A 194 13.14 -4.70 14.88
CA ALA A 194 12.34 -3.81 14.03
C ALA A 194 10.97 -3.57 14.66
N LEU A 195 10.48 -2.32 14.55
CA LEU A 195 9.21 -1.89 15.12
C LEU A 195 8.07 -2.14 14.14
N VAL A 196 7.07 -2.91 14.53
CA VAL A 196 5.82 -3.09 13.79
C VAL A 196 4.76 -2.16 14.37
N VAL A 197 4.20 -1.29 13.53
CA VAL A 197 3.08 -0.42 13.89
C VAL A 197 1.83 -0.94 13.19
N MET A 198 0.78 -1.20 13.93
CA MET A 198 -0.47 -1.73 13.40
C MET A 198 -1.66 -1.22 14.18
N ASP A 199 -2.84 -1.36 13.59
CA ASP A 199 -4.08 -0.93 14.23
C ASP A 199 -4.57 -1.94 15.27
N ARG A 200 -5.65 -1.54 15.99
CA ARG A 200 -6.28 -2.35 17.03
C ARG A 200 -6.86 -3.67 16.50
N GLY A 201 -7.35 -3.69 15.26
CA GLY A 201 -7.98 -4.86 14.65
C GLY A 201 -7.00 -6.03 14.53
N ILE A 202 -5.76 -5.72 14.20
CA ILE A 202 -4.68 -6.69 13.97
C ILE A 202 -3.99 -7.10 15.29
N ALA A 203 -4.03 -6.25 16.32
CA ALA A 203 -3.37 -6.45 17.61
C ALA A 203 -4.08 -7.50 18.50
N THR A 204 -4.11 -8.74 18.04
CA THR A 204 -4.59 -9.89 18.85
C THR A 204 -3.48 -10.42 19.75
N GLU A 205 -3.80 -11.05 20.87
CA GLU A 205 -2.79 -11.67 21.75
C GLU A 205 -1.89 -12.67 20.99
N ALA A 206 -2.48 -13.46 20.07
CA ALA A 206 -1.72 -14.37 19.25
C ALA A 206 -0.69 -13.64 18.37
N ASN A 207 -1.07 -12.51 17.76
CA ASN A 207 -0.16 -11.70 16.95
C ASN A 207 0.92 -11.03 17.79
N LEU A 208 0.59 -10.52 18.97
CA LEU A 208 1.58 -9.90 19.87
C LEU A 208 2.58 -10.94 20.36
N THR A 209 2.13 -12.15 20.72
CA THR A 209 3.00 -13.25 21.08
C THR A 209 3.92 -13.64 19.94
N TRP A 210 3.36 -13.83 18.74
CA TRP A 210 4.14 -14.15 17.55
C TRP A 210 5.20 -13.08 17.23
N LEU A 211 4.87 -11.80 17.33
CA LEU A 211 5.83 -10.70 17.11
C LEU A 211 7.00 -10.78 18.11
N ARG A 212 6.71 -11.02 19.39
CA ARG A 212 7.76 -11.20 20.41
C ARG A 212 8.66 -12.40 20.12
N GLU A 213 8.07 -13.54 19.75
CA GLU A 213 8.82 -14.76 19.39
C GLU A 213 9.71 -14.55 18.16
N GLN A 214 9.28 -13.73 17.19
CA GLN A 214 10.08 -13.37 16.01
C GLN A 214 11.09 -12.23 16.27
N GLY A 215 11.16 -11.70 17.50
CA GLY A 215 12.09 -10.65 17.87
C GLY A 215 11.70 -9.24 17.38
N TYR A 216 10.44 -9.03 17.01
CA TYR A 216 9.90 -7.71 16.69
C TYR A 216 9.51 -6.93 17.96
N ARG A 217 9.65 -5.63 17.87
CA ARG A 217 8.93 -4.70 18.78
C ARG A 217 7.64 -4.27 18.11
N TYR A 218 6.68 -3.80 18.88
CA TYR A 218 5.41 -3.34 18.33
C TYR A 218 4.89 -2.07 19.00
N LEU A 219 4.11 -1.30 18.24
CA LEU A 219 3.32 -0.19 18.70
C LEU A 219 1.89 -0.37 18.21
N VAL A 220 0.94 -0.52 19.14
CA VAL A 220 -0.45 -0.84 18.83
C VAL A 220 -1.40 -0.06 19.71
N VAL A 221 -2.61 0.15 19.22
CA VAL A 221 -3.69 0.67 20.06
C VAL A 221 -4.24 -0.48 20.92
N SER A 222 -4.16 -0.33 22.25
CA SER A 222 -4.64 -1.34 23.20
C SER A 222 -6.13 -1.66 23.01
N ARG A 223 -6.47 -2.94 23.17
CA ARG A 223 -7.86 -3.43 23.22
C ARG A 223 -8.50 -3.28 24.61
N GLU A 224 -7.73 -2.89 25.61
CA GLU A 224 -8.25 -2.69 26.97
C GLU A 224 -9.34 -1.62 27.00
N ARG A 225 -10.44 -1.94 27.68
CA ARG A 225 -11.58 -1.03 27.84
C ARG A 225 -11.40 -0.14 29.06
N SER A 226 -10.73 -0.64 30.11
CA SER A 226 -10.43 0.12 31.32
C SER A 226 -9.16 0.92 31.13
N ARG A 227 -9.26 2.24 31.18
CA ARG A 227 -8.14 3.16 31.07
C ARG A 227 -7.98 3.86 32.41
N GLN A 228 -6.87 3.58 33.09
CA GLN A 228 -6.51 4.29 34.33
C GLN A 228 -5.51 5.38 33.96
N PHE A 229 -6.00 6.58 33.69
CA PHE A 229 -5.16 7.75 33.44
C PHE A 229 -5.05 8.57 34.75
N ASP A 230 -3.82 8.78 35.17
CA ASP A 230 -3.50 9.62 36.33
C ASP A 230 -2.83 10.91 35.85
N PRO A 231 -3.51 12.06 35.91
CA PRO A 231 -2.97 13.32 35.47
C PRO A 231 -1.67 13.76 36.19
N GLU A 232 -1.49 13.35 37.46
CA GLU A 232 -0.33 13.72 38.29
C GLU A 232 0.94 13.00 37.83
N GLN A 233 0.80 11.83 37.16
CA GLN A 233 1.91 11.06 36.61
C GLN A 233 2.13 11.35 35.13
N ALA A 234 1.34 12.22 34.52
CA ALA A 234 1.39 12.49 33.09
C ALA A 234 2.40 13.59 32.75
N THR A 235 3.14 13.37 31.67
CA THR A 235 4.02 14.39 31.07
C THR A 235 3.25 15.09 29.96
N SER A 236 3.29 16.42 29.96
CA SER A 236 2.68 17.23 28.90
C SER A 236 3.63 17.39 27.71
N LEU A 237 3.12 17.16 26.51
CA LEU A 237 3.82 17.35 25.24
C LEU A 237 2.97 18.24 24.32
N ASN A 238 3.63 19.08 23.53
CA ASN A 238 2.99 19.83 22.48
C ASN A 238 3.28 19.15 21.13
N THR A 239 2.23 18.89 20.35
CA THR A 239 2.38 18.41 18.97
C THR A 239 2.92 19.51 18.05
N ALA A 240 3.39 19.14 16.87
CA ALA A 240 3.79 20.12 15.84
C ALA A 240 2.62 21.03 15.40
N SER A 241 1.36 20.59 15.58
CA SER A 241 0.15 21.38 15.33
C SER A 241 -0.25 22.27 16.50
N GLY A 242 0.54 22.33 17.60
CA GLY A 242 0.25 23.12 18.79
C GLY A 242 -0.76 22.49 19.76
N GLU A 243 -1.19 21.27 19.53
CA GLU A 243 -2.11 20.56 20.43
C GLU A 243 -1.35 20.04 21.66
N ARG A 244 -1.93 20.26 22.84
CA ARG A 244 -1.40 19.75 24.10
C ARG A 244 -1.90 18.34 24.36
N LEU A 245 -0.95 17.43 24.56
CA LEU A 245 -1.21 16.03 24.92
C LEU A 245 -0.62 15.74 26.29
N HIS A 246 -1.30 14.94 27.08
CA HIS A 246 -0.81 14.42 28.36
C HIS A 246 -0.56 12.92 28.20
N LEU A 247 0.67 12.49 28.40
CA LEU A 247 1.12 11.12 28.27
C LEU A 247 1.53 10.55 29.62
N GLN A 248 0.91 9.45 30.00
CA GLN A 248 1.32 8.64 31.14
C GLN A 248 1.89 7.32 30.64
N LYS A 249 3.10 6.98 31.07
CA LYS A 249 3.75 5.70 30.77
C LYS A 249 3.68 4.80 32.00
N THR A 250 3.15 3.60 31.83
CA THR A 250 3.21 2.53 32.81
C THR A 250 3.87 1.31 32.21
N LEU A 251 4.39 0.41 33.02
CA LEU A 251 4.92 -0.88 32.60
C LEU A 251 3.91 -1.97 32.95
N SER A 252 3.87 -3.05 32.17
CA SER A 252 3.18 -4.28 32.53
C SER A 252 3.76 -4.88 33.80
N GLU A 253 3.03 -5.75 34.50
CA GLU A 253 3.48 -6.38 35.74
C GLU A 253 4.81 -7.15 35.58
N ASP A 254 5.02 -7.75 34.41
CA ASP A 254 6.26 -8.45 34.05
C ASP A 254 7.36 -7.53 33.50
N GLY A 255 7.08 -6.22 33.33
CA GLY A 255 8.02 -5.23 32.81
C GLY A 255 8.34 -5.35 31.32
N THR A 256 7.69 -6.25 30.59
CA THR A 256 7.99 -6.51 29.17
C THR A 256 7.34 -5.53 28.21
N GLU A 257 6.23 -4.90 28.64
CA GLU A 257 5.46 -3.97 27.82
C GLU A 257 5.38 -2.58 28.46
N ALA A 258 5.50 -1.54 27.65
CA ALA A 258 5.18 -0.18 28.04
C ALA A 258 3.78 0.19 27.55
N ARG A 259 2.93 0.63 28.46
CA ARG A 259 1.58 1.15 28.17
C ARG A 259 1.62 2.67 28.19
N LEU A 260 1.16 3.28 27.12
CA LEU A 260 1.07 4.72 26.97
C LEU A 260 -0.40 5.14 27.00
N TYR A 261 -0.80 5.83 28.05
CA TYR A 261 -2.11 6.47 28.14
C TYR A 261 -1.96 7.91 27.61
N CYS A 262 -2.77 8.25 26.61
CA CYS A 262 -2.75 9.57 25.99
C CYS A 262 -4.09 10.26 26.23
N TYR A 263 -4.06 11.43 26.82
CA TYR A 263 -5.21 12.31 26.97
C TYR A 263 -5.01 13.58 26.14
N SER A 264 -6.02 13.92 25.36
CA SER A 264 -6.09 15.14 24.54
C SER A 264 -7.35 15.90 24.90
N GLU A 265 -7.20 17.15 25.35
CA GLU A 265 -8.33 18.03 25.70
C GLU A 265 -9.26 18.22 24.49
N ARG A 266 -8.70 18.47 23.32
CA ARG A 266 -9.45 18.66 22.07
C ARG A 266 -10.30 17.44 21.68
N ARG A 267 -9.84 16.23 22.03
CA ARG A 267 -10.59 15.01 21.75
C ARG A 267 -11.69 14.79 22.79
N ALA A 268 -11.40 15.06 24.05
CA ALA A 268 -12.38 14.98 25.12
C ALA A 268 -13.58 15.91 24.87
N ASP A 269 -13.33 17.16 24.41
CA ASP A 269 -14.36 18.14 24.06
C ASP A 269 -15.25 17.70 22.86
N LYS A 270 -14.75 16.80 22.00
CA LYS A 270 -15.54 16.28 20.88
C LYS A 270 -16.38 15.04 21.23
N GLU A 271 -16.02 14.36 22.30
CA GLU A 271 -16.70 13.16 22.78
C GLU A 271 -17.77 13.47 23.83
N THR A 272 -17.82 14.73 24.32
CA THR A 272 -18.86 15.28 25.19
C THR A 272 -19.96 15.95 24.37
#